data_db31f9426c991390264255d636a542d0
#
_entry.id   db31f9426c991390264255d636a542d0
#
_cell.length_a   1.000
_cell.length_b   1.000
_cell.length_c   1.000
_cell.angle_alpha   90.00
_cell.angle_beta   90.00
_cell.angle_gamma   90.00
#
_symmetry.space_group_name_H-M   'P 1'
#
loop_
_entity.id
_entity.type
_entity.pdbx_description
1 polymer ?
#
loop_
_entity_poly.entity_id
_entity_poly.type
_entity_poly.pdbx_seq_one_letter_code
_entity_poly.pdbx_strand_id
1 'polypeptide(L)'
;MKNYLRYAFIAVLAFICNVSFAQTVVTFTAETDKGSFDATQTGTGAGADKITKNGVTIQTSNGAFAATDYNTKAAQYRIYKSATFTVSSTVGNITKVVITCTTNGSAKHGPGCFTGDNYKASTGKEGTWSGNAAKLTLTASNNQVRATKVEVTIGGETGGETPTPPAEETKAENIAAFKALASGTTATLTLKNAQVVYKNVYTTKSGATNTEYYVRDASGAIQFFNTDLELNVNQVINGTVEVTYSPFNELPEATKTANTSAEKLTITDGETAVPTKVTVADLTSNKYLCDLVTVENANIISETSGTYTNQYLTNGTDKVMIYDKFKTKTNITDGEGFDVTGIFVTAKLSGNIIKEFAPISAPVPTGINNITTEATD
;
A
#
# COMPACT_ATOMS: atom_id res chain seq x y z
N MET A 1 24.09 -2.51 -64.02
CA MET A 1 25.07 -2.82 -62.99
C MET A 1 24.31 -2.94 -61.67
N LYS A 2 24.19 -4.15 -61.15
CA LYS A 2 23.36 -4.50 -59.98
C LYS A 2 24.18 -4.33 -58.71
N ASN A 3 23.74 -3.44 -57.80
CA ASN A 3 24.35 -3.32 -56.47
C ASN A 3 23.66 -4.28 -55.50
N TYR A 4 24.38 -5.33 -55.11
CA TYR A 4 23.96 -6.22 -54.03
C TYR A 4 24.32 -5.59 -52.71
N LEU A 5 23.30 -5.17 -51.95
CA LEU A 5 23.42 -4.76 -50.57
C LEU A 5 23.56 -6.03 -49.69
N ARG A 6 24.74 -6.25 -49.12
CA ARG A 6 25.02 -7.34 -48.19
C ARG A 6 24.53 -6.94 -46.82
N TYR A 7 23.46 -7.57 -46.35
CA TYR A 7 23.09 -7.53 -44.94
C TYR A 7 24.04 -8.42 -44.15
N ALA A 8 24.94 -7.83 -43.39
CA ALA A 8 25.71 -8.54 -42.38
C ALA A 8 24.80 -8.78 -41.19
N PHE A 9 24.32 -10.01 -41.02
CA PHE A 9 23.72 -10.50 -39.78
C PHE A 9 24.85 -10.63 -38.76
N ILE A 10 24.97 -9.70 -37.82
CA ILE A 10 25.77 -9.90 -36.62
C ILE A 10 24.93 -10.78 -35.72
N ALA A 11 25.19 -12.07 -35.70
CA ALA A 11 24.73 -12.97 -34.68
C ALA A 11 25.50 -12.64 -33.38
N VAL A 12 24.90 -11.85 -32.49
CA VAL A 12 25.37 -11.73 -31.13
C VAL A 12 25.05 -13.06 -30.45
N LEU A 13 26.06 -13.94 -30.40
CA LEU A 13 26.01 -15.14 -29.61
C LEU A 13 26.06 -14.69 -28.13
N ALA A 14 24.88 -14.50 -27.52
CA ALA A 14 24.78 -14.35 -26.07
C ALA A 14 25.29 -15.65 -25.44
N PHE A 15 26.53 -15.65 -25.01
CA PHE A 15 27.07 -16.65 -24.11
C PHE A 15 26.31 -16.51 -22.78
N ILE A 16 25.20 -17.22 -22.64
CA ILE A 16 24.54 -17.41 -21.36
C ILE A 16 25.51 -18.26 -20.53
N CYS A 17 26.40 -17.60 -19.80
CA CYS A 17 27.10 -18.23 -18.71
C CYS A 17 26.04 -18.63 -17.69
N ASN A 18 25.61 -19.89 -17.72
CA ASN A 18 24.88 -20.47 -16.61
C ASN A 18 25.86 -20.52 -15.43
N VAL A 19 25.97 -19.46 -14.68
CA VAL A 19 26.64 -19.46 -13.38
C VAL A 19 25.69 -20.20 -12.45
N SER A 20 25.84 -21.51 -12.36
CA SER A 20 25.20 -22.30 -11.30
C SER A 20 25.77 -21.81 -9.98
N PHE A 21 25.06 -20.90 -9.31
CA PHE A 21 25.40 -20.54 -7.93
C PHE A 21 25.11 -21.74 -7.06
N ALA A 22 26.18 -22.34 -6.50
CA ALA A 22 26.04 -23.40 -5.54
C ALA A 22 25.16 -22.93 -4.38
N GLN A 23 24.09 -23.67 -4.12
CA GLN A 23 23.19 -23.41 -3.00
C GLN A 23 23.99 -23.47 -1.70
N THR A 24 24.00 -22.39 -0.94
CA THR A 24 24.69 -22.33 0.35
C THR A 24 23.69 -22.55 1.48
N VAL A 25 23.96 -23.48 2.37
CA VAL A 25 23.16 -23.71 3.58
C VAL A 25 23.90 -23.16 4.80
N VAL A 26 23.28 -22.23 5.51
CA VAL A 26 23.77 -21.74 6.81
C VAL A 26 22.95 -22.42 7.92
N THR A 27 23.63 -23.17 8.76
CA THR A 27 22.99 -23.92 9.86
C THR A 27 23.30 -23.27 11.20
N PHE A 28 22.26 -22.97 11.96
CA PHE A 28 22.32 -22.58 13.36
C PHE A 28 21.91 -23.78 14.22
N THR A 29 22.76 -24.14 15.18
CA THR A 29 22.50 -25.23 16.12
C THR A 29 22.53 -24.70 17.55
N ALA A 30 21.48 -24.95 18.31
CA ALA A 30 21.30 -24.32 19.63
C ALA A 30 22.40 -24.68 20.63
N GLU A 31 23.11 -25.79 20.41
CA GLU A 31 24.23 -26.19 21.28
C GLU A 31 25.47 -25.32 21.10
N THR A 32 25.73 -24.87 19.86
CA THR A 32 26.97 -24.18 19.49
C THR A 32 26.75 -22.69 19.20
N ASP A 33 25.66 -22.34 18.52
CA ASP A 33 25.40 -20.97 18.09
C ASP A 33 24.42 -20.33 19.10
N LYS A 34 24.92 -19.40 19.93
CA LYS A 34 24.16 -18.82 21.05
C LYS A 34 24.00 -17.32 20.89
N GLY A 35 22.85 -16.82 21.35
CA GLY A 35 22.55 -15.40 21.47
C GLY A 35 23.02 -14.83 22.81
N SER A 36 22.48 -13.67 23.17
CA SER A 36 22.89 -12.90 24.34
C SER A 36 22.19 -13.32 25.64
N PHE A 37 21.03 -14.00 25.55
CA PHE A 37 20.27 -14.39 26.73
C PHE A 37 20.54 -15.84 27.12
N ASP A 38 21.17 -16.02 28.27
CA ASP A 38 21.36 -17.33 28.91
C ASP A 38 20.15 -17.64 29.82
N ALA A 39 19.08 -18.19 29.26
CA ALA A 39 17.88 -18.56 29.99
C ALA A 39 17.91 -20.04 30.37
N THR A 40 18.31 -20.35 31.58
CA THR A 40 18.14 -21.66 32.17
C THR A 40 16.71 -21.78 32.79
N GLN A 41 16.07 -22.91 32.66
CA GLN A 41 14.86 -23.40 33.34
C GLN A 41 13.58 -22.51 33.39
N THR A 42 13.64 -21.28 33.86
CA THR A 42 12.46 -20.50 34.26
C THR A 42 12.08 -19.35 33.37
N GLY A 43 12.76 -19.15 32.24
CA GLY A 43 12.47 -18.04 31.32
C GLY A 43 12.92 -16.67 31.83
N THR A 44 13.69 -16.58 32.89
CA THR A 44 14.40 -15.36 33.28
C THR A 44 15.49 -15.06 32.23
N GLY A 45 15.66 -13.82 31.81
CA GLY A 45 16.58 -13.45 30.74
C GLY A 45 15.98 -13.58 29.36
N ALA A 46 14.71 -13.26 29.19
CA ALA A 46 14.06 -13.17 27.89
C ALA A 46 14.04 -11.72 27.36
N GLY A 47 14.15 -11.57 26.08
CA GLY A 47 14.10 -10.28 25.39
C GLY A 47 14.29 -10.43 23.89
N ALA A 48 14.59 -9.34 23.21
CA ALA A 48 15.02 -9.42 21.81
C ALA A 48 16.41 -10.04 21.73
N ASP A 49 16.56 -11.13 21.00
CA ASP A 49 17.82 -11.87 20.88
C ASP A 49 18.13 -12.19 19.42
N LYS A 50 19.43 -12.25 19.06
CA LYS A 50 19.86 -12.49 17.70
C LYS A 50 21.18 -13.22 17.60
N ILE A 51 21.37 -13.96 16.50
CA ILE A 51 22.62 -14.62 16.13
C ILE A 51 22.87 -14.31 14.65
N THR A 52 24.09 -13.92 14.31
CA THR A 52 24.53 -13.73 12.92
C THR A 52 25.66 -14.70 12.60
N LYS A 53 25.53 -15.40 11.47
CA LYS A 53 26.50 -16.37 10.99
C LYS A 53 26.56 -16.34 9.46
N ASN A 54 27.73 -16.17 8.86
CA ASN A 54 27.94 -16.16 7.41
C ASN A 54 26.95 -15.24 6.65
N GLY A 55 26.72 -14.04 7.15
CA GLY A 55 25.84 -13.06 6.52
C GLY A 55 24.33 -13.34 6.70
N VAL A 56 23.96 -14.39 7.42
CA VAL A 56 22.57 -14.71 7.79
C VAL A 56 22.36 -14.39 9.26
N THR A 57 21.22 -13.75 9.57
CA THR A 57 20.82 -13.42 10.94
C THR A 57 19.48 -14.10 11.25
N ILE A 58 19.42 -14.80 12.37
CA ILE A 58 18.18 -15.22 13.03
C ILE A 58 17.92 -14.32 14.22
N GLN A 59 16.67 -13.88 14.43
CA GLN A 59 16.32 -12.96 15.50
C GLN A 59 14.93 -13.27 16.06
N THR A 60 14.74 -13.09 17.37
CA THR A 60 13.41 -13.07 18.00
C THR A 60 13.14 -11.72 18.64
N SER A 61 11.89 -11.26 18.63
CA SER A 61 11.48 -10.06 19.36
C SER A 61 11.35 -10.28 20.87
N ASN A 62 11.12 -11.52 21.28
CA ASN A 62 11.10 -11.92 22.70
C ASN A 62 11.36 -13.42 22.83
N GLY A 63 12.49 -13.77 23.44
CA GLY A 63 12.93 -15.15 23.58
C GLY A 63 14.29 -15.29 24.24
N ALA A 64 14.95 -16.43 24.03
CA ALA A 64 16.30 -16.67 24.50
C ALA A 64 16.96 -17.71 23.60
N PHE A 65 18.03 -17.34 22.92
CA PHE A 65 18.78 -18.21 22.01
C PHE A 65 19.96 -18.93 22.66
N ALA A 66 20.07 -18.83 23.99
CA ALA A 66 21.02 -19.59 24.80
C ALA A 66 20.32 -20.36 25.93
N ALA A 67 19.11 -20.84 25.67
CA ALA A 67 18.31 -21.53 26.69
C ALA A 67 18.61 -23.03 26.72
N THR A 68 18.46 -23.66 27.91
CA THR A 68 18.52 -25.11 28.08
C THR A 68 17.21 -25.66 28.64
N ASP A 69 16.81 -26.83 28.19
CA ASP A 69 15.66 -27.53 28.74
C ASP A 69 15.93 -28.00 30.18
N TYR A 70 14.95 -27.82 31.06
CA TYR A 70 15.12 -28.15 32.49
C TYR A 70 15.40 -29.61 32.74
N ASN A 71 14.65 -30.49 32.08
CA ASN A 71 14.72 -31.93 32.33
C ASN A 71 15.86 -32.59 31.58
N THR A 72 15.98 -32.30 30.25
CA THR A 72 16.93 -32.97 29.34
C THR A 72 18.28 -32.29 29.26
N LYS A 73 18.37 -31.02 29.73
CA LYS A 73 19.53 -30.14 29.58
C LYS A 73 19.93 -29.85 28.13
N ALA A 74 19.08 -30.21 27.18
CA ALA A 74 19.33 -29.94 25.77
C ALA A 74 19.21 -28.45 25.47
N ALA A 75 20.13 -27.94 24.67
CA ALA A 75 20.11 -26.57 24.21
C ALA A 75 18.95 -26.31 23.24
N GLN A 76 18.36 -25.13 23.30
CA GLN A 76 17.21 -24.76 22.49
C GLN A 76 17.13 -23.26 22.26
N TYR A 77 16.58 -22.86 21.12
CA TYR A 77 16.13 -21.51 20.84
C TYR A 77 14.68 -21.36 21.32
N ARG A 78 14.42 -20.49 22.25
CA ARG A 78 13.06 -20.18 22.74
C ARG A 78 12.55 -18.95 22.05
N ILE A 79 11.39 -19.07 21.43
CA ILE A 79 10.61 -17.94 20.87
C ILE A 79 9.29 -17.96 21.63
N TYR A 80 9.04 -16.95 22.47
CA TYR A 80 7.86 -16.93 23.32
C TYR A 80 6.58 -16.67 22.54
N LYS A 81 5.43 -17.03 23.13
CA LYS A 81 4.12 -16.79 22.52
C LYS A 81 3.98 -15.32 22.19
N SER A 82 3.41 -15.03 21.04
CA SER A 82 3.24 -13.71 20.42
C SER A 82 4.52 -13.01 19.95
N ALA A 83 5.70 -13.61 20.16
CA ALA A 83 6.95 -13.08 19.62
C ALA A 83 7.12 -13.41 18.14
N THR A 84 7.85 -12.55 17.45
CA THR A 84 8.27 -12.78 16.06
C THR A 84 9.60 -13.52 16.03
N PHE A 85 9.78 -14.36 15.00
CA PHE A 85 11.04 -14.97 14.60
C PHE A 85 11.36 -14.53 13.18
N THR A 86 12.46 -13.80 13.02
CA THR A 86 12.88 -13.23 11.74
C THR A 86 14.16 -13.89 11.28
N VAL A 87 14.23 -14.25 9.99
CA VAL A 87 15.45 -14.68 9.32
C VAL A 87 15.76 -13.66 8.24
N SER A 88 17.00 -13.16 8.20
CA SER A 88 17.46 -12.22 7.18
C SER A 88 18.84 -12.59 6.65
N SER A 89 19.14 -12.20 5.41
CA SER A 89 20.40 -12.48 4.75
C SER A 89 20.92 -11.24 4.04
N THR A 90 22.24 -11.01 4.14
CA THR A 90 22.98 -9.97 3.39
C THR A 90 23.82 -10.56 2.25
N VAL A 91 23.78 -11.87 2.06
CA VAL A 91 24.64 -12.61 1.11
C VAL A 91 23.85 -13.28 -0.02
N GLY A 92 22.57 -12.97 -0.15
CA GLY A 92 21.67 -13.50 -1.17
C GLY A 92 20.29 -13.79 -0.61
N ASN A 93 19.34 -14.07 -1.49
CA ASN A 93 17.97 -14.37 -1.04
C ASN A 93 17.88 -15.73 -0.38
N ILE A 94 17.05 -15.81 0.64
CA ILE A 94 16.67 -17.03 1.33
C ILE A 94 15.61 -17.73 0.47
N THR A 95 15.89 -18.99 0.11
CA THR A 95 14.97 -19.81 -0.71
C THR A 95 14.24 -20.84 0.13
N LYS A 96 14.84 -21.25 1.25
CA LYS A 96 14.22 -22.21 2.17
C LYS A 96 14.73 -21.97 3.60
N VAL A 97 13.85 -22.13 4.57
CA VAL A 97 14.22 -22.21 5.99
C VAL A 97 13.57 -23.44 6.59
N VAL A 98 14.37 -24.33 7.18
CA VAL A 98 13.87 -25.48 7.93
C VAL A 98 14.14 -25.25 9.41
N ILE A 99 13.11 -25.34 10.23
CA ILE A 99 13.18 -25.17 11.68
C ILE A 99 12.87 -26.51 12.34
N THR A 100 13.83 -27.10 13.02
CA THR A 100 13.64 -28.33 13.78
C THR A 100 13.33 -28.00 15.23
N CYS A 101 12.15 -28.42 15.70
CA CYS A 101 11.64 -28.14 17.04
C CYS A 101 11.84 -29.30 18.02
N THR A 102 11.64 -29.04 19.30
CA THR A 102 11.76 -30.07 20.35
C THR A 102 10.58 -31.04 20.39
N THR A 103 9.40 -30.62 19.92
CA THR A 103 8.16 -31.40 19.89
C THR A 103 7.54 -31.42 18.50
N ASN A 104 6.56 -32.30 18.28
CA ASN A 104 5.95 -32.54 16.99
C ASN A 104 4.76 -31.62 16.72
N GLY A 105 4.54 -31.29 15.45
CA GLY A 105 3.32 -30.68 14.92
C GLY A 105 2.88 -29.45 15.69
N SER A 106 1.60 -29.37 16.02
CA SER A 106 1.00 -28.25 16.76
C SER A 106 1.07 -28.39 18.28
N ALA A 107 1.76 -29.42 18.81
CA ALA A 107 2.00 -29.52 20.24
C ALA A 107 2.80 -28.30 20.75
N LYS A 108 2.63 -27.94 22.03
CA LYS A 108 3.41 -26.88 22.66
C LYS A 108 4.91 -27.09 22.35
N HIS A 109 5.59 -26.05 21.87
CA HIS A 109 6.99 -26.00 21.45
C HIS A 109 7.27 -26.59 20.05
N GLY A 110 6.26 -27.10 19.35
CA GLY A 110 6.40 -27.66 18.01
C GLY A 110 6.31 -26.63 16.90
N PRO A 111 6.61 -27.03 15.65
CA PRO A 111 6.64 -26.14 14.49
C PRO A 111 5.27 -25.53 14.17
N GLY A 112 4.17 -26.21 14.46
CA GLY A 112 2.81 -25.69 14.26
C GLY A 112 2.39 -24.57 15.21
N CYS A 113 3.27 -24.17 16.14
CA CYS A 113 3.08 -22.97 16.92
C CYS A 113 3.44 -21.69 16.17
N PHE A 114 4.17 -21.77 15.06
CA PHE A 114 4.42 -20.65 14.17
C PHE A 114 3.31 -20.48 13.14
N THR A 115 3.07 -19.22 12.77
CA THR A 115 2.29 -18.79 11.60
C THR A 115 3.11 -17.80 10.78
N GLY A 116 2.86 -17.75 9.48
CA GLY A 116 3.51 -16.82 8.54
C GLY A 116 3.28 -17.25 7.10
N ASP A 117 3.41 -16.32 6.17
CA ASP A 117 3.25 -16.60 4.75
C ASP A 117 4.30 -17.60 4.27
N ASN A 118 3.89 -18.51 3.40
CA ASN A 118 4.74 -19.56 2.82
C ASN A 118 5.39 -20.52 3.84
N TYR A 119 4.90 -20.54 5.09
CA TYR A 119 5.35 -21.46 6.12
C TYR A 119 4.38 -22.63 6.28
N LYS A 120 4.93 -23.85 6.33
CA LYS A 120 4.18 -25.09 6.56
C LYS A 120 4.84 -25.91 7.66
N ALA A 121 4.09 -26.20 8.71
CA ALA A 121 4.51 -27.15 9.75
C ALA A 121 4.20 -28.58 9.29
N SER A 122 5.14 -29.51 9.51
CA SER A 122 4.87 -30.95 9.37
C SER A 122 4.15 -31.48 10.61
N THR A 123 3.68 -32.72 10.53
CA THR A 123 3.18 -33.46 11.71
C THR A 123 4.32 -33.90 12.63
N GLY A 124 5.58 -33.87 12.16
CA GLY A 124 6.79 -34.13 12.89
C GLY A 124 7.37 -32.88 13.57
N LYS A 125 8.69 -32.89 13.76
CA LYS A 125 9.41 -31.80 14.46
C LYS A 125 9.80 -30.63 13.56
N GLU A 126 9.59 -30.72 12.27
CA GLU A 126 10.08 -29.73 11.31
C GLU A 126 8.97 -28.86 10.76
N GLY A 127 9.27 -27.58 10.64
CA GLY A 127 8.51 -26.63 9.87
C GLY A 127 9.37 -26.01 8.79
N THR A 128 8.79 -25.79 7.61
CA THR A 128 9.51 -25.29 6.44
C THR A 128 8.84 -24.03 5.93
N TRP A 129 9.64 -22.99 5.75
CA TRP A 129 9.32 -21.84 4.90
C TRP A 129 10.01 -22.01 3.56
N SER A 130 9.31 -21.70 2.47
CA SER A 130 9.86 -21.71 1.10
C SER A 130 9.45 -20.44 0.37
N GLY A 131 10.40 -19.80 -0.31
CA GLY A 131 10.14 -18.55 -1.01
C GLY A 131 11.41 -18.02 -1.68
N ASN A 132 11.45 -16.73 -1.93
CA ASN A 132 12.63 -16.03 -2.44
C ASN A 132 12.63 -14.61 -1.84
N ALA A 133 13.31 -14.42 -0.69
CA ALA A 133 13.27 -13.15 0.03
C ALA A 133 14.59 -12.90 0.78
N ALA A 134 15.00 -11.64 0.88
CA ALA A 134 16.14 -11.26 1.73
C ALA A 134 15.80 -11.33 3.23
N LYS A 135 14.49 -11.36 3.57
CA LYS A 135 14.00 -11.42 4.95
C LYS A 135 12.63 -12.09 4.99
N LEU A 136 12.41 -12.91 6.01
CA LEU A 136 11.10 -13.47 6.35
C LEU A 136 10.82 -13.30 7.83
N THR A 137 9.55 -13.31 8.22
CA THR A 137 9.13 -13.23 9.62
C THR A 137 8.02 -14.24 9.89
N LEU A 138 8.17 -15.01 10.95
CA LEU A 138 7.17 -15.92 11.48
C LEU A 138 6.72 -15.41 12.86
N THR A 139 5.48 -15.68 13.25
CA THR A 139 4.96 -15.34 14.58
C THR A 139 4.64 -16.60 15.36
N ALA A 140 5.07 -16.69 16.60
CA ALA A 140 4.72 -17.77 17.52
C ALA A 140 3.28 -17.58 18.06
N SER A 141 2.28 -17.68 17.18
CA SER A 141 0.89 -17.28 17.45
C SER A 141 0.17 -18.19 18.42
N ASN A 142 0.34 -19.51 18.25
CA ASN A 142 -0.44 -20.49 19.02
C ASN A 142 0.17 -20.76 20.39
N ASN A 143 1.50 -20.87 20.45
CA ASN A 143 2.24 -21.12 21.69
C ASN A 143 3.72 -20.76 21.51
N GLN A 144 4.51 -20.87 22.59
CA GLN A 144 5.96 -20.78 22.53
C GLN A 144 6.53 -21.86 21.59
N VAL A 145 7.49 -21.46 20.75
CA VAL A 145 8.30 -22.39 19.94
C VAL A 145 9.62 -22.64 20.63
N ARG A 146 10.13 -23.88 20.54
CA ARG A 146 11.47 -24.27 20.98
C ARG A 146 12.17 -25.03 19.87
N ALA A 147 13.10 -24.37 19.21
CA ALA A 147 13.88 -24.97 18.12
C ALA A 147 15.25 -25.43 18.63
N THR A 148 15.75 -26.52 18.05
CA THR A 148 17.11 -27.04 18.27
C THR A 148 18.03 -26.70 17.11
N LYS A 149 17.47 -26.52 15.91
CA LYS A 149 18.22 -26.23 14.70
C LYS A 149 17.41 -25.33 13.76
N VAL A 150 18.11 -24.45 13.04
CA VAL A 150 17.57 -23.65 11.94
C VAL A 150 18.53 -23.76 10.77
N GLU A 151 18.05 -24.25 9.63
CA GLU A 151 18.81 -24.36 8.38
C GLU A 151 18.26 -23.35 7.39
N VAL A 152 19.12 -22.45 6.93
CA VAL A 152 18.77 -21.39 5.99
C VAL A 152 19.50 -21.64 4.68
N THR A 153 18.75 -21.87 3.62
CA THR A 153 19.26 -22.05 2.28
C THR A 153 19.29 -20.73 1.55
N ILE A 154 20.46 -20.34 1.06
CA ILE A 154 20.71 -19.12 0.30
C ILE A 154 21.04 -19.51 -1.13
N GLY A 155 20.38 -18.88 -2.09
CA GLY A 155 20.59 -19.17 -3.52
C GLY A 155 20.08 -20.55 -3.94
N GLY A 156 20.22 -20.86 -5.20
CA GLY A 156 19.75 -22.07 -5.83
C GLY A 156 18.45 -21.86 -6.60
N GLU A 157 18.45 -22.15 -7.89
CA GLU A 157 17.26 -22.07 -8.72
C GLU A 157 16.25 -23.13 -8.28
N THR A 158 15.07 -22.70 -7.85
CA THR A 158 13.86 -23.52 -8.00
C THR A 158 13.45 -23.41 -9.45
N GLY A 159 13.37 -24.54 -10.16
CA GLY A 159 13.17 -24.62 -11.58
C GLY A 159 12.05 -23.71 -12.07
N GLY A 160 12.38 -22.90 -13.06
CA GLY A 160 11.42 -22.36 -14.02
C GLY A 160 10.89 -20.96 -13.82
N GLU A 161 11.53 -20.08 -13.05
CA GLU A 161 11.34 -18.64 -13.24
C GLU A 161 12.70 -17.94 -13.11
N THR A 162 13.01 -17.08 -14.08
CA THR A 162 14.16 -16.18 -14.09
C THR A 162 14.26 -15.53 -12.70
N PRO A 163 15.46 -15.46 -12.05
CA PRO A 163 15.59 -14.73 -10.79
C PRO A 163 15.12 -13.31 -11.04
N THR A 164 13.94 -12.99 -10.47
CA THR A 164 13.52 -11.60 -10.37
C THR A 164 14.60 -10.93 -9.52
N PRO A 165 15.25 -9.86 -9.99
CA PRO A 165 16.11 -9.04 -9.16
C PRO A 165 15.37 -8.74 -7.84
N PRO A 166 16.04 -8.52 -6.69
CA PRO A 166 15.35 -8.11 -5.46
C PRO A 166 14.30 -7.13 -5.88
N ALA A 167 13.00 -7.45 -5.61
CA ALA A 167 11.88 -6.77 -6.21
C ALA A 167 12.22 -5.30 -6.17
N GLU A 168 12.54 -4.73 -7.33
CA GLU A 168 12.89 -3.31 -7.40
C GLU A 168 11.72 -2.64 -6.72
N GLU A 169 12.02 -1.88 -5.68
CA GLU A 169 11.01 -1.11 -4.97
C GLU A 169 10.16 -0.44 -6.05
N THR A 170 8.92 -0.89 -6.19
CA THR A 170 8.04 -0.34 -7.22
C THR A 170 7.95 1.15 -6.96
N LYS A 171 8.41 1.95 -7.91
CA LYS A 171 8.44 3.40 -7.80
C LYS A 171 7.43 4.00 -8.75
N ALA A 172 6.71 4.96 -8.26
CA ALA A 172 5.81 5.78 -9.05
C ALA A 172 6.31 7.22 -8.99
N GLU A 173 6.73 7.77 -10.13
CA GLU A 173 7.34 9.09 -10.24
C GLU A 173 6.35 10.26 -10.01
N ASN A 174 5.05 9.96 -10.00
CA ASN A 174 3.96 10.91 -9.80
C ASN A 174 2.63 10.17 -9.59
N ILE A 175 1.56 10.92 -9.32
CA ILE A 175 0.21 10.36 -9.10
C ILE A 175 -0.30 9.56 -10.32
N ALA A 176 -0.07 10.03 -11.55
CA ALA A 176 -0.53 9.30 -12.74
C ALA A 176 0.16 7.94 -12.88
N ALA A 177 1.48 7.87 -12.67
CA ALA A 177 2.24 6.62 -12.70
C ALA A 177 1.76 5.67 -11.58
N PHE A 178 1.44 6.19 -10.40
CA PHE A 178 0.91 5.39 -9.29
C PHE A 178 -0.48 4.81 -9.62
N LYS A 179 -1.36 5.61 -10.23
CA LYS A 179 -2.69 5.17 -10.67
C LYS A 179 -2.65 4.13 -11.80
N ALA A 180 -1.54 4.02 -12.52
CA ALA A 180 -1.34 3.02 -13.57
C ALA A 180 -0.92 1.63 -13.05
N LEU A 181 -0.61 1.51 -11.76
CA LEU A 181 -0.25 0.25 -11.13
C LEU A 181 -1.45 -0.69 -11.03
N ALA A 182 -1.18 -1.98 -10.92
CA ALA A 182 -2.23 -2.95 -10.61
C ALA A 182 -2.77 -2.72 -9.19
N SER A 183 -4.07 -2.94 -8.98
CA SER A 183 -4.70 -2.88 -7.65
C SER A 183 -3.99 -3.83 -6.68
N GLY A 184 -3.72 -3.36 -5.47
CA GLY A 184 -2.98 -4.08 -4.44
C GLY A 184 -1.46 -3.92 -4.51
N THR A 185 -0.93 -3.18 -5.49
CA THR A 185 0.51 -2.93 -5.60
C THR A 185 0.96 -1.91 -4.57
N THR A 186 1.94 -2.28 -3.75
CA THR A 186 2.68 -1.35 -2.87
C THR A 186 3.81 -0.70 -3.67
N ALA A 187 3.93 0.62 -3.56
CA ALA A 187 4.96 1.40 -4.25
C ALA A 187 5.41 2.60 -3.44
N THR A 188 6.63 3.04 -3.68
CA THR A 188 7.12 4.35 -3.26
C THR A 188 6.62 5.39 -4.25
N LEU A 189 5.62 6.16 -3.84
CA LEU A 189 5.07 7.28 -4.59
C LEU A 189 5.90 8.53 -4.37
N THR A 190 6.37 9.14 -5.46
CA THR A 190 7.05 10.44 -5.45
C THR A 190 6.00 11.55 -5.63
N LEU A 191 6.01 12.50 -4.71
CA LEU A 191 5.17 13.69 -4.74
C LEU A 191 6.04 14.91 -5.04
N LYS A 192 5.64 15.71 -6.04
CA LYS A 192 6.29 16.97 -6.42
C LYS A 192 5.26 18.08 -6.45
N ASN A 193 5.39 19.03 -5.52
CA ASN A 193 4.43 20.12 -5.36
C ASN A 193 2.98 19.59 -5.33
N ALA A 194 2.78 18.43 -4.74
CA ALA A 194 1.46 17.85 -4.62
C ALA A 194 0.69 18.61 -3.55
N GLN A 195 -0.52 19.07 -3.88
CA GLN A 195 -1.32 19.88 -2.98
C GLN A 195 -2.48 19.09 -2.41
N VAL A 196 -2.74 19.23 -1.12
CA VAL A 196 -3.96 18.75 -0.47
C VAL A 196 -5.09 19.70 -0.83
N VAL A 197 -5.94 19.31 -1.77
CA VAL A 197 -7.03 20.16 -2.29
C VAL A 197 -8.32 20.06 -1.46
N TYR A 198 -8.50 18.95 -0.73
CA TYR A 198 -9.62 18.76 0.18
C TYR A 198 -9.31 17.73 1.25
N LYS A 199 -9.97 17.84 2.40
CA LYS A 199 -9.89 16.88 3.53
C LYS A 199 -11.30 16.60 4.04
N ASN A 200 -11.61 15.33 4.22
CA ASN A 200 -12.85 14.90 4.84
C ASN A 200 -12.54 13.94 6.00
N VAL A 201 -13.16 14.18 7.13
CA VAL A 201 -13.09 13.31 8.29
C VAL A 201 -14.50 12.93 8.71
N TYR A 202 -14.78 11.64 8.80
CA TYR A 202 -16.11 11.19 9.17
C TYR A 202 -16.06 9.94 10.05
N THR A 203 -17.09 9.80 10.87
CA THR A 203 -17.26 8.61 11.71
C THR A 203 -18.24 7.64 11.05
N THR A 204 -17.84 6.39 10.92
CA THR A 204 -18.67 5.32 10.38
C THR A 204 -19.78 4.94 11.37
N LYS A 205 -20.76 4.17 10.93
CA LYS A 205 -21.82 3.63 11.81
C LYS A 205 -21.26 2.71 12.91
N SER A 206 -20.09 2.09 12.69
CA SER A 206 -19.40 1.26 13.68
C SER A 206 -18.56 2.05 14.68
N GLY A 207 -18.51 3.38 14.55
CA GLY A 207 -17.73 4.26 15.44
C GLY A 207 -16.29 4.49 15.01
N ALA A 208 -15.81 3.87 13.93
CA ALA A 208 -14.46 4.13 13.42
C ALA A 208 -14.40 5.50 12.72
N THR A 209 -13.31 6.23 12.95
CA THR A 209 -13.04 7.49 12.23
C THR A 209 -12.22 7.21 11.00
N ASN A 210 -12.68 7.71 9.85
CA ASN A 210 -11.97 7.67 8.58
C ASN A 210 -11.52 9.07 8.19
N THR A 211 -10.34 9.15 7.57
CA THR A 211 -9.78 10.38 7.02
C THR A 211 -9.49 10.18 5.53
N GLU A 212 -10.00 11.09 4.72
CA GLU A 212 -9.79 11.16 3.28
C GLU A 212 -9.06 12.47 2.97
N TYR A 213 -7.89 12.38 2.34
CA TYR A 213 -7.21 13.53 1.75
C TYR A 213 -7.27 13.40 0.23
N TYR A 214 -7.72 14.45 -0.43
CA TYR A 214 -7.68 14.55 -1.88
C TYR A 214 -6.44 15.33 -2.24
N VAL A 215 -5.51 14.67 -2.92
CA VAL A 215 -4.16 15.19 -3.20
C VAL A 215 -3.96 15.25 -4.71
N ARG A 216 -3.49 16.38 -5.20
CA ARG A 216 -3.26 16.65 -6.63
C ARG A 216 -1.83 17.08 -6.88
N ASP A 217 -1.19 16.50 -7.90
CA ASP A 217 0.03 17.02 -8.52
C ASP A 217 -0.23 17.44 -9.98
N ALA A 218 0.82 17.79 -10.73
CA ALA A 218 0.70 18.16 -12.14
C ALA A 218 0.20 17.03 -13.05
N SER A 219 0.25 15.78 -12.58
CA SER A 219 -0.12 14.59 -13.35
C SER A 219 -1.57 14.13 -13.11
N GLY A 220 -2.20 14.59 -12.03
CA GLY A 220 -3.57 14.23 -11.68
C GLY A 220 -3.83 14.24 -10.17
N ALA A 221 -4.95 13.65 -9.76
CA ALA A 221 -5.35 13.59 -8.38
C ALA A 221 -5.65 12.17 -7.91
N ILE A 222 -5.56 11.95 -6.59
CA ILE A 222 -5.79 10.68 -5.91
C ILE A 222 -6.33 10.92 -4.50
N GLN A 223 -7.10 9.98 -3.97
CA GLN A 223 -7.50 9.98 -2.56
C GLN A 223 -6.45 9.22 -1.71
N PHE A 224 -5.97 9.83 -0.65
CA PHE A 224 -5.22 9.17 0.43
C PHE A 224 -6.23 8.78 1.51
N PHE A 225 -6.48 7.49 1.64
CA PHE A 225 -7.50 6.95 2.54
C PHE A 225 -6.84 6.28 3.76
N ASN A 226 -7.09 6.83 4.96
CA ASN A 226 -6.58 6.32 6.23
C ASN A 226 -5.07 6.03 6.21
N THR A 227 -4.29 6.94 5.65
CA THR A 227 -2.83 6.78 5.52
C THR A 227 -2.06 7.09 6.80
N ASP A 228 -2.74 7.54 7.87
CA ASP A 228 -2.15 8.02 9.12
C ASP A 228 -1.18 9.21 8.94
N LEU A 229 -1.19 9.85 7.77
CA LEU A 229 -0.49 11.11 7.54
C LEU A 229 -1.33 12.26 8.13
N GLU A 230 -0.67 13.16 8.84
CA GLU A 230 -1.32 14.36 9.38
C GLU A 230 -1.19 15.51 8.38
N LEU A 231 -2.18 15.63 7.49
CA LEU A 231 -2.21 16.65 6.44
C LEU A 231 -3.35 17.65 6.67
N ASN A 232 -3.16 18.86 6.16
CA ASN A 232 -4.20 19.91 6.15
C ASN A 232 -4.44 20.41 4.72
N VAL A 233 -5.63 20.93 4.47
CA VAL A 233 -6.00 21.54 3.19
C VAL A 233 -5.02 22.67 2.85
N ASN A 234 -4.69 22.79 1.58
CA ASN A 234 -3.74 23.72 0.98
C ASN A 234 -2.26 23.40 1.22
N GLN A 235 -1.92 22.45 2.09
CA GLN A 235 -0.52 22.04 2.23
C GLN A 235 0.05 21.49 0.93
N VAL A 236 1.32 21.79 0.69
CA VAL A 236 2.11 21.32 -0.44
C VAL A 236 3.09 20.25 0.05
N ILE A 237 3.11 19.12 -0.64
CA ILE A 237 3.87 17.93 -0.27
C ILE A 237 4.94 17.68 -1.33
N ASN A 238 6.19 17.52 -0.89
CA ASN A 238 7.32 17.08 -1.70
C ASN A 238 8.00 15.90 -1.02
N GLY A 239 8.55 14.97 -1.79
CA GLY A 239 9.27 13.81 -1.26
C GLY A 239 8.64 12.48 -1.67
N THR A 240 8.85 11.44 -0.88
CA THR A 240 8.40 10.09 -1.19
C THR A 240 7.65 9.46 -0.03
N VAL A 241 6.64 8.67 -0.33
CA VAL A 241 5.86 7.92 0.65
C VAL A 241 5.55 6.52 0.12
N GLU A 242 5.70 5.50 0.97
CA GLU A 242 5.27 4.15 0.63
C GLU A 242 3.79 3.98 0.93
N VAL A 243 3.02 3.62 -0.09
CA VAL A 243 1.57 3.38 -0.03
C VAL A 243 1.16 2.26 -0.97
N THR A 244 0.00 1.68 -0.74
CA THR A 244 -0.60 0.67 -1.63
C THR A 244 -1.66 1.31 -2.50
N TYR A 245 -1.61 1.06 -3.83
CA TYR A 245 -2.68 1.45 -4.75
C TYR A 245 -3.87 0.52 -4.55
N SER A 246 -4.96 1.03 -4.02
CA SER A 246 -6.14 0.24 -3.64
C SER A 246 -7.43 0.93 -4.06
N PRO A 247 -7.74 1.00 -5.38
CA PRO A 247 -8.92 1.71 -5.85
C PRO A 247 -10.21 1.10 -5.28
N PHE A 248 -11.11 1.94 -4.81
CA PHE A 248 -12.39 1.54 -4.27
C PHE A 248 -13.54 2.01 -5.17
N ASN A 249 -14.33 1.08 -5.74
CA ASN A 249 -15.35 1.40 -6.74
C ASN A 249 -14.80 2.29 -7.87
N GLU A 250 -13.65 1.97 -8.40
CA GLU A 250 -12.90 2.73 -9.42
C GLU A 250 -12.40 4.11 -8.97
N LEU A 251 -12.67 4.55 -7.75
CA LEU A 251 -12.05 5.75 -7.20
C LEU A 251 -10.58 5.45 -6.91
N PRO A 252 -9.62 6.19 -7.49
CA PRO A 252 -8.21 5.95 -7.21
C PRO A 252 -7.87 6.25 -5.75
N GLU A 253 -7.42 5.24 -5.01
CA GLU A 253 -7.04 5.37 -3.61
C GLU A 253 -5.62 4.89 -3.34
N ALA A 254 -4.91 5.62 -2.48
CA ALA A 254 -3.68 5.22 -1.83
C ALA A 254 -3.98 4.92 -0.36
N THR A 255 -3.67 3.69 0.07
CA THR A 255 -3.87 3.24 1.45
C THR A 255 -2.53 2.98 2.14
N LYS A 256 -2.52 2.99 3.48
CA LYS A 256 -1.29 2.81 4.24
C LYS A 256 -0.71 1.41 4.13
N THR A 257 0.61 1.33 4.31
CA THR A 257 1.39 0.12 4.58
C THR A 257 1.94 0.18 6.02
N ALA A 258 2.70 -0.83 6.42
CA ALA A 258 3.43 -0.78 7.70
C ALA A 258 4.57 0.27 7.71
N ASN A 259 5.01 0.73 6.53
CA ASN A 259 6.11 1.69 6.37
C ASN A 259 5.63 3.09 5.93
N THR A 260 4.32 3.31 5.82
CA THR A 260 3.79 4.64 5.50
C THR A 260 4.16 5.61 6.61
N SER A 261 4.93 6.64 6.30
CA SER A 261 5.31 7.69 7.25
C SER A 261 5.60 9.00 6.53
N ALA A 262 5.56 10.10 7.27
CA ALA A 262 5.90 11.43 6.76
C ALA A 262 7.41 11.74 6.80
N GLU A 263 8.28 10.84 7.27
CA GLU A 263 9.71 11.09 7.49
C GLU A 263 10.47 11.52 6.23
N LYS A 264 10.04 11.03 5.06
CA LYS A 264 10.63 11.38 3.75
C LYS A 264 9.82 12.43 3.00
N LEU A 265 8.88 13.08 3.67
CA LEU A 265 8.07 14.14 3.12
C LEU A 265 8.50 15.50 3.68
N THR A 266 8.54 16.49 2.80
CA THR A 266 8.55 17.89 3.18
C THR A 266 7.15 18.44 2.96
N ILE A 267 6.50 18.85 4.04
CA ILE A 267 5.13 19.37 4.04
C ILE A 267 5.20 20.84 4.45
N THR A 268 4.71 21.72 3.59
CA THR A 268 4.71 23.17 3.83
C THR A 268 3.31 23.74 3.61
N ASP A 269 3.00 24.85 4.23
CA ASP A 269 1.80 25.58 3.90
C ASP A 269 1.90 26.13 2.47
N GLY A 270 0.80 26.09 1.74
CA GLY A 270 0.68 26.55 0.37
C GLY A 270 -0.46 27.54 0.21
N GLU A 271 -0.54 28.12 -0.97
CA GLU A 271 -1.66 28.98 -1.35
C GLU A 271 -2.97 28.19 -1.43
N THR A 272 -4.10 28.87 -1.36
CA THR A 272 -5.42 28.24 -1.51
C THR A 272 -5.50 27.48 -2.84
N ALA A 273 -5.90 26.20 -2.78
CA ALA A 273 -6.02 25.36 -3.95
C ALA A 273 -7.03 25.96 -4.94
N VAL A 274 -6.57 26.21 -6.17
CA VAL A 274 -7.42 26.71 -7.24
C VAL A 274 -8.11 25.55 -7.93
N PRO A 275 -9.47 25.51 -7.99
CA PRO A 275 -10.19 24.46 -8.70
C PRO A 275 -9.83 24.41 -10.19
N THR A 276 -9.72 23.22 -10.74
CA THR A 276 -9.59 23.03 -12.19
C THR A 276 -10.94 23.33 -12.85
N LYS A 277 -10.96 24.23 -13.83
CA LYS A 277 -12.18 24.54 -14.58
C LYS A 277 -12.49 23.44 -15.58
N VAL A 278 -13.70 22.93 -15.54
CA VAL A 278 -14.16 21.80 -16.38
C VAL A 278 -15.59 22.01 -16.86
N THR A 279 -16.00 21.28 -17.86
CA THR A 279 -17.40 21.19 -18.32
C THR A 279 -18.05 19.91 -17.78
N VAL A 280 -19.38 19.80 -17.86
CA VAL A 280 -20.09 18.53 -17.53
C VAL A 280 -19.58 17.39 -18.41
N ALA A 281 -19.28 17.63 -19.69
CA ALA A 281 -18.75 16.61 -20.60
C ALA A 281 -17.39 16.07 -20.14
N ASP A 282 -16.52 16.89 -19.57
CA ASP A 282 -15.23 16.46 -19.02
C ASP A 282 -15.38 15.44 -17.90
N LEU A 283 -16.47 15.50 -17.13
CA LEU A 283 -16.76 14.58 -16.05
C LEU A 283 -17.31 13.22 -16.51
N THR A 284 -17.54 13.02 -17.80
CA THR A 284 -17.88 11.70 -18.35
C THR A 284 -16.69 10.75 -18.40
N SER A 285 -15.46 11.28 -18.28
CA SER A 285 -14.21 10.52 -18.21
C SER A 285 -13.72 10.35 -16.78
N ASN A 286 -12.65 9.55 -16.58
CA ASN A 286 -12.03 9.36 -15.26
C ASN A 286 -10.87 10.36 -15.02
N LYS A 287 -10.65 11.30 -15.94
CA LYS A 287 -9.49 12.21 -15.90
C LYS A 287 -9.39 13.03 -14.62
N TYR A 288 -10.53 13.52 -14.13
CA TYR A 288 -10.59 14.42 -12.99
C TYR A 288 -11.03 13.74 -11.68
N LEU A 289 -11.07 12.41 -11.62
CA LEU A 289 -11.40 11.71 -10.37
C LEU A 289 -10.43 12.13 -9.25
N CYS A 290 -10.98 12.36 -8.07
CA CYS A 290 -10.31 12.87 -6.87
C CYS A 290 -9.84 14.33 -6.95
N ASP A 291 -10.07 15.04 -8.05
CA ASP A 291 -9.63 16.43 -8.18
C ASP A 291 -10.68 17.44 -7.68
N LEU A 292 -10.18 18.58 -7.21
CA LEU A 292 -10.99 19.77 -6.94
C LEU A 292 -11.26 20.48 -8.27
N VAL A 293 -12.52 20.50 -8.67
CA VAL A 293 -12.95 21.10 -9.94
C VAL A 293 -14.08 22.10 -9.76
N THR A 294 -14.13 23.08 -10.66
CA THR A 294 -15.33 23.92 -10.87
C THR A 294 -15.94 23.53 -12.21
N VAL A 295 -17.17 23.03 -12.17
CA VAL A 295 -17.96 22.80 -13.39
C VAL A 295 -18.58 24.13 -13.79
N GLU A 296 -18.11 24.68 -14.92
CA GLU A 296 -18.55 26.00 -15.39
C GLU A 296 -19.85 25.91 -16.17
N ASN A 297 -20.73 26.87 -15.95
CA ASN A 297 -21.97 27.09 -16.69
C ASN A 297 -22.83 25.80 -16.81
N ALA A 298 -22.94 25.04 -15.74
CA ALA A 298 -23.77 23.83 -15.68
C ALA A 298 -25.22 24.19 -15.35
N ASN A 299 -26.15 23.40 -15.84
CA ASN A 299 -27.52 23.40 -15.37
C ASN A 299 -27.66 22.38 -14.24
N ILE A 300 -28.52 22.67 -13.30
CA ILE A 300 -28.87 21.76 -12.19
C ILE A 300 -30.31 21.33 -12.37
N ILE A 301 -30.54 20.03 -12.44
CA ILE A 301 -31.88 19.44 -12.61
C ILE A 301 -32.13 18.37 -11.55
N SER A 302 -33.38 18.23 -11.17
CA SER A 302 -33.88 17.14 -10.32
C SER A 302 -34.63 16.10 -11.15
N GLU A 303 -34.30 14.83 -10.96
CA GLU A 303 -35.01 13.71 -11.56
C GLU A 303 -35.55 12.78 -10.46
N THR A 304 -36.84 12.45 -10.54
CA THR A 304 -37.51 11.56 -9.60
C THR A 304 -37.67 10.17 -10.21
N SER A 305 -37.20 9.15 -9.48
CA SER A 305 -37.40 7.75 -9.82
C SER A 305 -37.96 7.02 -8.61
N GLY A 306 -39.20 6.62 -8.69
CA GLY A 306 -39.95 6.04 -7.55
C GLY A 306 -40.11 7.08 -6.42
N THR A 307 -39.52 6.77 -5.24
CA THR A 307 -39.58 7.65 -4.05
C THR A 307 -38.34 8.51 -3.89
N TYR A 308 -37.35 8.36 -4.76
CA TYR A 308 -36.06 9.06 -4.67
C TYR A 308 -35.99 10.19 -5.71
N THR A 309 -35.57 11.35 -5.28
CA THR A 309 -35.22 12.46 -6.16
C THR A 309 -33.70 12.67 -6.10
N ASN A 310 -33.06 12.60 -7.26
CA ASN A 310 -31.62 12.85 -7.41
C ASN A 310 -31.41 14.12 -8.19
N GLN A 311 -30.35 14.86 -7.83
CA GLN A 311 -29.94 16.05 -8.57
C GLN A 311 -28.74 15.74 -9.48
N TYR A 312 -28.68 16.47 -10.59
CA TYR A 312 -27.64 16.30 -11.59
C TYR A 312 -27.11 17.63 -12.07
N LEU A 313 -25.79 17.70 -12.31
CA LEU A 313 -25.20 18.68 -13.21
C LEU A 313 -25.41 18.20 -14.63
N THR A 314 -25.86 19.08 -15.52
CA THR A 314 -26.08 18.72 -16.92
C THR A 314 -25.75 19.89 -17.86
N ASN A 315 -25.34 19.54 -19.09
CA ASN A 315 -25.22 20.45 -20.22
C ASN A 315 -26.34 20.23 -21.28
N GLY A 316 -27.37 19.44 -20.91
CA GLY A 316 -28.47 19.02 -21.81
C GLY A 316 -28.19 17.69 -22.53
N THR A 317 -26.95 17.28 -22.68
CA THR A 317 -26.54 16.01 -23.32
C THR A 317 -25.95 15.04 -22.28
N ASP A 318 -24.96 15.52 -21.53
CA ASP A 318 -24.31 14.77 -20.48
C ASP A 318 -24.89 15.14 -19.12
N LYS A 319 -24.84 14.20 -18.19
CA LYS A 319 -25.23 14.46 -16.80
C LYS A 319 -24.38 13.68 -15.81
N VAL A 320 -24.09 14.28 -14.66
CA VAL A 320 -23.39 13.68 -13.54
C VAL A 320 -24.20 13.92 -12.27
N MET A 321 -24.39 12.87 -11.48
CA MET A 321 -25.18 12.95 -10.24
C MET A 321 -24.47 13.84 -9.21
N ILE A 322 -25.24 14.72 -8.58
CA ILE A 322 -24.80 15.49 -7.42
C ILE A 322 -25.08 14.67 -6.16
N TYR A 323 -24.07 14.51 -5.32
CA TYR A 323 -24.23 13.85 -4.03
C TYR A 323 -23.52 14.63 -2.91
N ASP A 324 -24.24 14.98 -1.85
CA ASP A 324 -23.67 15.68 -0.69
C ASP A 324 -22.83 14.73 0.20
N LYS A 325 -21.77 14.17 -0.40
CA LYS A 325 -20.85 13.24 0.26
C LYS A 325 -20.26 13.81 1.53
N PHE A 326 -19.93 15.08 1.51
CA PHE A 326 -19.21 15.75 2.59
C PHE A 326 -20.12 16.41 3.62
N LYS A 327 -21.45 16.33 3.41
CA LYS A 327 -22.46 16.94 4.28
C LYS A 327 -22.22 18.45 4.50
N THR A 328 -21.83 19.12 3.45
CA THR A 328 -21.52 20.55 3.47
C THR A 328 -22.79 21.41 3.63
N LYS A 329 -23.96 20.79 3.60
CA LYS A 329 -25.29 21.45 3.69
C LYS A 329 -25.46 22.58 2.65
N THR A 330 -24.83 22.41 1.49
CA THR A 330 -25.03 23.33 0.38
C THR A 330 -26.47 23.21 -0.10
N ASN A 331 -27.21 24.31 -0.06
CA ASN A 331 -28.54 24.37 -0.66
C ASN A 331 -28.35 24.42 -2.18
N ILE A 332 -28.60 23.32 -2.84
CA ILE A 332 -28.55 23.19 -4.29
C ILE A 332 -29.97 23.19 -4.80
N THR A 333 -30.31 24.14 -5.66
CA THR A 333 -31.62 24.29 -6.30
C THR A 333 -31.48 24.11 -7.80
N ASP A 334 -32.54 23.60 -8.43
CA ASP A 334 -32.60 23.51 -9.88
C ASP A 334 -32.52 24.88 -10.52
N GLY A 335 -31.87 24.98 -11.68
CA GLY A 335 -31.70 26.20 -12.43
C GLY A 335 -30.62 26.04 -13.52
N GLU A 336 -30.42 27.13 -14.24
CA GLU A 336 -29.49 27.19 -15.38
C GLU A 336 -28.29 28.09 -15.08
N GLY A 337 -27.14 27.77 -15.68
CA GLY A 337 -25.97 28.63 -15.69
C GLY A 337 -25.31 28.80 -14.32
N PHE A 338 -24.87 27.72 -13.70
CA PHE A 338 -24.13 27.73 -12.44
C PHE A 338 -22.68 27.30 -12.60
N ASP A 339 -21.80 27.95 -11.88
CA ASP A 339 -20.47 27.42 -11.57
C ASP A 339 -20.56 26.65 -10.25
N VAL A 340 -20.21 25.36 -10.29
CA VAL A 340 -20.32 24.48 -9.11
C VAL A 340 -18.96 23.89 -8.79
N THR A 341 -18.45 24.18 -7.59
CA THR A 341 -17.15 23.71 -7.12
C THR A 341 -17.30 22.49 -6.21
N GLY A 342 -16.50 21.45 -6.44
CA GLY A 342 -16.54 20.22 -5.68
C GLY A 342 -15.44 19.24 -6.01
N ILE A 343 -15.53 18.06 -5.41
CA ILE A 343 -14.65 16.93 -5.70
C ILE A 343 -15.39 15.94 -6.59
N PHE A 344 -14.73 15.49 -7.64
CA PHE A 344 -15.26 14.48 -8.54
C PHE A 344 -14.90 13.09 -8.05
N VAL A 345 -15.91 12.24 -7.82
CA VAL A 345 -15.75 10.93 -7.19
C VAL A 345 -16.55 9.85 -7.91
N THR A 346 -16.43 8.62 -7.45
CA THR A 346 -17.28 7.51 -7.85
C THR A 346 -18.03 6.96 -6.64
N ALA A 347 -19.17 6.33 -6.89
CA ALA A 347 -19.92 5.61 -5.88
C ALA A 347 -20.54 4.34 -6.48
N LYS A 348 -21.10 3.48 -5.61
CA LYS A 348 -21.86 2.31 -6.02
C LYS A 348 -23.33 2.54 -5.75
N LEU A 349 -24.14 2.60 -6.82
CA LEU A 349 -25.59 2.75 -6.74
C LEU A 349 -26.27 1.54 -7.40
N SER A 350 -27.13 0.84 -6.67
CA SER A 350 -27.86 -0.34 -7.17
C SER A 350 -26.98 -1.38 -7.86
N GLY A 351 -25.74 -1.58 -7.33
CA GLY A 351 -24.78 -2.53 -7.86
C GLY A 351 -23.86 -1.99 -8.97
N ASN A 352 -24.17 -0.86 -9.58
CA ASN A 352 -23.39 -0.23 -10.62
C ASN A 352 -22.45 0.84 -10.05
N ILE A 353 -21.27 0.98 -10.63
CA ILE A 353 -20.38 2.11 -10.34
C ILE A 353 -20.87 3.30 -11.16
N ILE A 354 -21.10 4.41 -10.49
CA ILE A 354 -21.50 5.68 -11.09
C ILE A 354 -20.51 6.77 -10.75
N LYS A 355 -20.48 7.81 -11.56
CA LYS A 355 -19.73 9.03 -11.29
C LYS A 355 -20.61 10.00 -10.53
N GLU A 356 -20.03 10.61 -9.49
CA GLU A 356 -20.70 11.58 -8.64
C GLU A 356 -19.88 12.84 -8.52
N PHE A 357 -20.56 13.95 -8.46
CA PHE A 357 -19.99 15.24 -8.12
C PHE A 357 -20.37 15.58 -6.67
N ALA A 358 -19.37 15.78 -5.83
CA ALA A 358 -19.54 16.10 -4.42
C ALA A 358 -19.25 17.58 -4.18
N PRO A 359 -20.27 18.46 -4.12
CA PRO A 359 -20.09 19.90 -3.92
C PRO A 359 -19.45 20.21 -2.57
N ILE A 360 -18.56 21.22 -2.54
CA ILE A 360 -17.95 21.76 -1.32
C ILE A 360 -18.40 23.16 -0.98
N SER A 361 -19.12 23.81 -1.89
CA SER A 361 -19.72 25.14 -1.72
C SER A 361 -21.05 25.25 -2.44
N ALA A 362 -21.83 26.28 -2.14
CA ALA A 362 -23.05 26.56 -2.88
C ALA A 362 -22.73 26.91 -4.34
N PRO A 363 -23.61 26.55 -5.31
CA PRO A 363 -23.49 26.95 -6.70
C PRO A 363 -23.51 28.49 -6.85
N VAL A 364 -22.68 28.98 -7.76
CA VAL A 364 -22.61 30.41 -8.07
C VAL A 364 -23.24 30.65 -9.45
N PRO A 365 -24.28 31.50 -9.60
CA PRO A 365 -24.85 31.80 -10.90
C PRO A 365 -23.80 32.43 -11.84
N THR A 366 -23.66 31.88 -13.06
CA THR A 366 -22.86 32.46 -14.12
C THR A 366 -23.72 33.42 -14.90
N GLY A 367 -23.45 34.71 -14.85
CA GLY A 367 -24.11 35.65 -15.76
C GLY A 367 -24.89 36.81 -15.15
N ILE A 368 -24.53 37.28 -13.96
CA ILE A 368 -24.83 38.68 -13.57
C ILE A 368 -23.48 39.41 -13.51
N ASN A 369 -22.80 39.50 -14.64
CA ASN A 369 -21.78 40.52 -14.82
C ASN A 369 -22.48 41.80 -15.24
N ASN A 370 -22.59 42.73 -14.29
CA ASN A 370 -22.85 44.16 -14.47
C ASN A 370 -24.12 44.54 -15.24
N ILE A 371 -25.23 44.56 -14.55
CA ILE A 371 -26.18 45.64 -14.83
C ILE A 371 -25.53 46.91 -14.29
N THR A 372 -24.74 47.63 -15.10
CA THR A 372 -24.49 49.03 -14.95
C THR A 372 -25.87 49.68 -15.16
N THR A 373 -26.54 50.07 -14.09
CA THR A 373 -27.61 51.04 -14.15
C THR A 373 -26.97 52.35 -14.63
N GLU A 374 -27.03 52.60 -15.95
CA GLU A 374 -26.89 53.98 -16.42
C GLU A 374 -28.01 54.77 -15.79
N ALA A 375 -27.63 55.62 -14.86
CA ALA A 375 -28.53 56.67 -14.39
C ALA A 375 -28.82 57.58 -15.59
N THR A 376 -30.02 57.50 -16.12
CA THR A 376 -30.54 58.52 -17.04
C THR A 376 -30.97 59.70 -16.18
N ASP A 377 -30.24 60.84 -16.34
CA ASP A 377 -30.64 62.14 -15.91
C ASP A 377 -31.97 62.61 -16.58
#